data_49bdee60ab294ebba8692abf262da647
#
_entry.id   49bdee60ab294ebba8692abf262da647
#
_cell.length_a   1.000
_cell.length_b   1.000
_cell.length_c   1.000
_cell.angle_alpha   90.00
_cell.angle_beta   90.00
_cell.angle_gamma   90.00
#
_symmetry.space_group_name_H-M   'P 1'
#
loop_
_entity.id
_entity.type
_entity.pdbx_description
1 polymer ?
#
loop_
_entity_poly.entity_id
_entity_poly.type
_entity_poly.pdbx_seq_one_letter_code
_entity_poly.pdbx_strand_id
1 'polypeptide(L)'
;MAGRNVVDPAQVRAAVLGVGEWLRDPALPEPGRRELGAAVKGTVRALAGSAPGHSVEVRVPPFVAVQCIEGPRHTRGNPPNVVETDPRTWLLLATGLLTFEAAAESGVLTASGTRAGEIAGWLPIVPLSAHSDPAVG
;
A
#
# COMPACT_ATOMS: atom_id res chain seq x y z
N MET A 1 -10.37 16.83 13.47
CA MET A 1 -11.22 16.45 12.39
C MET A 1 -10.89 15.11 11.82
N ALA A 2 -11.86 14.27 11.83
CA ALA A 2 -11.70 12.98 11.24
C ALA A 2 -11.28 13.20 9.80
N GLY A 3 -10.28 12.56 9.41
CA GLY A 3 -9.72 12.95 8.22
C GLY A 3 -9.92 12.13 7.04
N ARG A 4 -9.15 12.53 6.14
CA ARG A 4 -9.04 11.93 4.83
C ARG A 4 -8.62 10.49 4.89
N ASN A 5 -8.02 10.08 6.02
CA ASN A 5 -7.51 8.72 6.18
C ASN A 5 -8.46 7.82 6.95
N VAL A 6 -9.67 8.32 7.21
CA VAL A 6 -10.69 7.46 7.79
C VAL A 6 -11.21 6.56 6.68
N VAL A 7 -11.09 5.26 6.88
CA VAL A 7 -11.52 4.27 5.90
C VAL A 7 -12.39 3.23 6.58
N ASP A 8 -13.28 2.64 5.80
CA ASP A 8 -14.09 1.51 6.25
C ASP A 8 -13.34 0.24 5.93
N PRO A 9 -12.86 -0.51 6.95
CA PRO A 9 -12.09 -1.72 6.70
C PRO A 9 -12.81 -2.73 5.82
N ALA A 10 -14.12 -2.83 5.93
CA ALA A 10 -14.88 -3.78 5.11
C ALA A 10 -14.84 -3.39 3.64
N GLN A 11 -14.91 -2.09 3.35
CA GLN A 11 -14.83 -1.63 1.97
C GLN A 11 -13.43 -1.82 1.41
N VAL A 12 -12.39 -1.57 2.21
CA VAL A 12 -11.01 -1.77 1.79
C VAL A 12 -10.80 -3.25 1.46
N ARG A 13 -11.24 -4.13 2.35
CA ARG A 13 -11.11 -5.56 2.13
C ARG A 13 -11.84 -5.99 0.86
N ALA A 14 -13.05 -5.52 0.65
CA ALA A 14 -13.81 -5.87 -0.54
C ALA A 14 -13.10 -5.41 -1.81
N ALA A 15 -12.53 -4.20 -1.79
CA ALA A 15 -11.81 -3.69 -2.95
C ALA A 15 -10.58 -4.55 -3.26
N VAL A 16 -9.84 -4.96 -2.22
CA VAL A 16 -8.67 -5.81 -2.40
C VAL A 16 -9.07 -7.18 -2.92
N LEU A 17 -10.12 -7.78 -2.35
CA LEU A 17 -10.59 -9.09 -2.82
C LEU A 17 -11.01 -9.03 -4.28
N GLY A 18 -11.54 -7.90 -4.71
CA GLY A 18 -11.97 -7.73 -6.10
C GLY A 18 -10.82 -7.77 -7.10
N VAL A 19 -9.59 -7.51 -6.67
CA VAL A 19 -8.42 -7.56 -7.55
C VAL A 19 -7.48 -8.71 -7.19
N GLY A 20 -7.89 -9.56 -6.24
CA GLY A 20 -7.00 -10.58 -5.68
C GLY A 20 -6.54 -11.62 -6.69
N GLU A 21 -7.44 -12.07 -7.58
CA GLU A 21 -7.05 -13.07 -8.57
C GLU A 21 -5.97 -12.54 -9.52
N TRP A 22 -6.13 -11.28 -9.95
CA TRP A 22 -5.14 -10.65 -10.78
C TRP A 22 -3.80 -10.48 -10.06
N LEU A 23 -3.83 -10.19 -8.76
CA LEU A 23 -2.60 -10.09 -7.99
C LEU A 23 -1.86 -11.43 -7.94
N ARG A 24 -2.61 -12.53 -7.87
CA ARG A 24 -2.01 -13.86 -7.86
C ARG A 24 -1.56 -14.31 -9.23
N ASP A 25 -2.20 -13.82 -10.29
CA ASP A 25 -1.92 -14.26 -11.65
C ASP A 25 -1.94 -13.05 -12.59
N PRO A 26 -0.77 -12.49 -12.91
CA PRO A 26 -0.72 -11.30 -13.76
C PRO A 26 -1.11 -11.56 -15.22
N ALA A 27 -1.30 -12.83 -15.60
CA ALA A 27 -1.78 -13.14 -16.93
C ALA A 27 -3.27 -12.84 -17.08
N LEU A 28 -3.99 -12.69 -15.97
CA LEU A 28 -5.39 -12.32 -16.03
C LEU A 28 -5.54 -10.84 -16.43
N PRO A 29 -6.69 -10.47 -16.98
CA PRO A 29 -6.88 -9.07 -17.38
C PRO A 29 -6.73 -8.13 -16.20
N GLU A 30 -6.06 -7.02 -16.44
CA GLU A 30 -5.88 -6.00 -15.40
C GLU A 30 -7.24 -5.42 -15.03
N PRO A 31 -7.50 -5.19 -13.73
CA PRO A 31 -8.74 -4.55 -13.30
C PRO A 31 -8.90 -3.16 -13.92
N GLY A 32 -10.12 -2.71 -14.01
CA GLY A 32 -10.39 -1.36 -14.48
C GLY A 32 -9.76 -0.34 -13.53
N ARG A 33 -9.57 0.87 -14.07
CA ARG A 33 -8.92 1.94 -13.32
C ARG A 33 -9.66 2.24 -12.01
N ARG A 34 -10.99 2.19 -12.03
CA ARG A 34 -11.80 2.47 -10.85
C ARG A 34 -11.56 1.44 -9.74
N GLU A 35 -11.60 0.16 -10.12
CA GLU A 35 -11.41 -0.92 -9.16
C GLU A 35 -9.99 -0.92 -8.60
N LEU A 36 -9.01 -0.72 -9.48
CA LEU A 36 -7.63 -0.67 -9.06
C LEU A 36 -7.39 0.53 -8.14
N GLY A 37 -7.93 1.69 -8.51
CA GLY A 37 -7.79 2.89 -7.71
C GLY A 37 -8.43 2.76 -6.34
N ALA A 38 -9.58 2.10 -6.26
CA ALA A 38 -10.26 1.90 -4.97
C ALA A 38 -9.41 1.05 -4.04
N ALA A 39 -8.82 -0.03 -4.56
CA ALA A 39 -7.97 -0.90 -3.74
C ALA A 39 -6.70 -0.17 -3.29
N VAL A 40 -6.07 0.57 -4.20
CA VAL A 40 -4.84 1.29 -3.88
C VAL A 40 -5.10 2.40 -2.87
N LYS A 41 -6.07 3.26 -3.14
CA LYS A 41 -6.36 4.38 -2.25
C LYS A 41 -6.81 3.89 -0.87
N GLY A 42 -7.64 2.86 -0.86
CA GLY A 42 -8.15 2.32 0.40
C GLY A 42 -7.03 1.78 1.27
N THR A 43 -6.13 1.00 0.71
CA THR A 43 -5.05 0.41 1.49
C THR A 43 -4.01 1.45 1.91
N VAL A 44 -3.68 2.41 1.04
CA VAL A 44 -2.73 3.45 1.41
C VAL A 44 -3.29 4.32 2.54
N ARG A 45 -4.58 4.68 2.45
CA ARG A 45 -5.21 5.47 3.49
C ARG A 45 -5.35 4.70 4.79
N ALA A 46 -5.58 3.38 4.70
CA ALA A 46 -5.63 2.55 5.89
C ALA A 46 -4.27 2.54 6.59
N LEU A 47 -3.19 2.46 5.83
CA LEU A 47 -1.84 2.57 6.39
C LEU A 47 -1.67 3.90 7.12
N ALA A 48 -2.01 4.99 6.47
CA ALA A 48 -1.83 6.31 7.07
C ALA A 48 -2.69 6.47 8.33
N GLY A 49 -3.88 5.87 8.34
CA GLY A 49 -4.74 5.90 9.52
C GLY A 49 -4.19 5.09 10.67
N SER A 50 -3.53 3.97 10.38
CA SER A 50 -2.92 3.11 11.41
C SER A 50 -1.61 3.68 11.91
N ALA A 51 -0.88 4.38 11.06
CA ALA A 51 0.44 4.92 11.37
C ALA A 51 0.45 6.43 11.10
N PRO A 52 -0.28 7.22 11.90
CA PRO A 52 -0.35 8.65 11.64
C PRO A 52 1.00 9.33 11.84
N GLY A 53 1.26 10.37 11.07
CA GLY A 53 2.50 11.13 11.17
C GLY A 53 2.90 11.71 9.84
N HIS A 54 4.10 12.27 9.82
CA HIS A 54 4.60 12.97 8.63
C HIS A 54 6.06 12.61 8.33
N SER A 55 6.55 11.49 8.86
CA SER A 55 7.96 11.13 8.73
C SER A 55 8.28 10.42 7.43
N VAL A 56 7.30 9.72 6.85
CA VAL A 56 7.50 8.95 5.63
C VAL A 56 6.37 9.27 4.67
N GLU A 57 6.71 9.53 3.42
CA GLU A 57 5.70 9.70 2.38
C GLU A 57 5.63 8.43 1.54
N VAL A 58 4.42 7.94 1.30
CA VAL A 58 4.16 6.79 0.43
C VAL A 58 3.45 7.32 -0.81
N ARG A 59 4.04 7.07 -1.97
CA ARG A 59 3.52 7.52 -3.26
C ARG A 59 3.21 6.34 -4.15
N VAL A 60 1.99 6.28 -4.64
CA VAL A 60 1.56 5.23 -5.58
C VAL A 60 0.86 5.92 -6.76
N PRO A 61 1.66 6.49 -7.67
CA PRO A 61 1.05 7.18 -8.82
C PRO A 61 0.31 6.19 -9.71
N PRO A 62 -0.73 6.63 -10.37
CA PRO A 62 -1.28 7.98 -10.39
C PRO A 62 -2.37 8.21 -9.35
N PHE A 63 -2.50 7.33 -8.35
CA PHE A 63 -3.70 7.33 -7.51
C PHE A 63 -3.58 8.13 -6.22
N VAL A 64 -2.44 8.05 -5.50
CA VAL A 64 -2.44 8.56 -4.14
C VAL A 64 -1.02 8.81 -3.64
N ALA A 65 -0.89 9.76 -2.74
CA ALA A 65 0.29 9.95 -1.91
C ALA A 65 -0.17 10.36 -0.52
N VAL A 66 0.44 9.77 0.50
CA VAL A 66 0.12 10.09 1.89
C VAL A 66 1.40 10.23 2.69
N GLN A 67 1.31 10.95 3.81
CA GLN A 67 2.36 10.95 4.81
C GLN A 67 1.91 10.11 5.99
N CYS A 68 2.85 9.42 6.61
CA CYS A 68 2.55 8.52 7.71
C CYS A 68 3.78 8.36 8.60
N ILE A 69 3.59 7.64 9.69
CA ILE A 69 4.60 7.30 10.69
C ILE A 69 5.03 8.51 11.48
N GLU A 70 4.91 8.36 12.79
CA GLU A 70 5.26 9.41 13.73
C GLU A 70 6.78 9.61 13.77
N GLY A 71 7.19 10.85 14.03
CA GLY A 71 8.62 11.16 14.13
C GLY A 71 8.83 12.66 14.30
N PRO A 72 10.09 13.09 14.30
CA PRO A 72 10.39 14.51 14.45
C PRO A 72 9.74 15.34 13.36
N ARG A 73 9.27 16.52 13.76
CA ARG A 73 8.65 17.43 12.83
C ARG A 73 9.70 18.06 11.94
N HIS A 74 9.40 18.14 10.66
CA HIS A 74 10.28 18.81 9.70
C HIS A 74 9.66 20.13 9.28
N THR A 75 10.49 21.15 9.22
CA THR A 75 10.04 22.49 8.89
C THR A 75 10.28 22.84 7.44
N ARG A 76 10.84 21.91 6.68
CA ARG A 76 11.18 22.16 5.28
C ARG A 76 10.41 21.23 4.38
N GLY A 77 9.49 21.71 3.73
CA GLY A 77 8.65 21.15 2.71
C GLY A 77 8.65 19.65 2.46
N ASN A 78 9.72 19.08 2.04
CA ASN A 78 9.73 17.69 1.61
C ASN A 78 9.97 16.73 2.76
N PRO A 79 9.22 15.60 2.81
CA PRO A 79 9.54 14.56 3.79
C PRO A 79 10.92 13.99 3.50
N PRO A 80 11.67 13.63 4.56
CA PRO A 80 13.02 13.10 4.40
C PRO A 80 13.03 11.65 3.94
N ASN A 81 11.91 10.96 4.01
CA ASN A 81 11.80 9.55 3.68
C ASN A 81 10.65 9.36 2.72
N VAL A 82 10.91 8.67 1.62
CA VAL A 82 9.90 8.47 0.57
C VAL A 82 9.95 7.04 0.09
N VAL A 83 8.78 6.42 -0.01
CA VAL A 83 8.58 5.13 -0.66
C VAL A 83 7.68 5.37 -1.86
N GLU A 84 8.13 4.95 -3.03
CA GLU A 84 7.33 5.11 -4.24
C GLU A 84 7.32 3.81 -5.03
N THR A 85 6.14 3.42 -5.51
CA THR A 85 5.99 2.22 -6.32
C THR A 85 4.74 2.32 -7.18
N ASP A 86 4.56 1.37 -8.08
CA ASP A 86 3.39 1.30 -8.95
C ASP A 86 2.21 0.65 -8.23
N PRO A 87 0.99 0.80 -8.78
CA PRO A 87 -0.21 0.28 -8.13
C PRO A 87 -0.17 -1.22 -7.86
N ARG A 88 0.26 -2.03 -8.83
CA ARG A 88 0.28 -3.47 -8.63
C ARG A 88 1.27 -3.87 -7.56
N THR A 89 2.47 -3.31 -7.62
CA THR A 89 3.49 -3.61 -6.61
C THR A 89 3.01 -3.21 -5.22
N TRP A 90 2.40 -2.04 -5.10
CA TRP A 90 1.85 -1.63 -3.81
C TRP A 90 0.85 -2.65 -3.28
N LEU A 91 -0.07 -3.11 -4.13
CA LEU A 91 -1.07 -4.07 -3.69
C LEU A 91 -0.47 -5.42 -3.33
N LEU A 92 0.59 -5.83 -4.00
CA LEU A 92 1.31 -7.04 -3.60
C LEU A 92 1.90 -6.89 -2.20
N LEU A 93 2.43 -5.71 -1.88
CA LEU A 93 2.94 -5.43 -0.55
C LEU A 93 1.81 -5.37 0.47
N ALA A 94 0.73 -4.68 0.13
CA ALA A 94 -0.41 -4.50 1.03
C ALA A 94 -1.09 -5.81 1.37
N THR A 95 -0.96 -6.82 0.53
CA THR A 95 -1.58 -8.12 0.74
C THR A 95 -0.60 -9.19 1.24
N GLY A 96 0.67 -8.85 1.34
CA GLY A 96 1.68 -9.79 1.80
C GLY A 96 2.15 -10.78 0.75
N LEU A 97 1.72 -10.61 -0.51
CA LEU A 97 2.16 -11.50 -1.59
C LEU A 97 3.59 -11.19 -2.03
N LEU A 98 4.10 -10.03 -1.65
CA LEU A 98 5.47 -9.62 -1.93
C LEU A 98 5.99 -8.91 -0.69
N THR A 99 7.24 -9.17 -0.31
CA THR A 99 7.84 -8.48 0.82
C THR A 99 8.43 -7.14 0.37
N PHE A 100 8.51 -6.21 1.32
CA PHE A 100 9.13 -4.91 1.06
C PHE A 100 10.58 -5.09 0.58
N GLU A 101 11.32 -5.98 1.24
CA GLU A 101 12.72 -6.21 0.89
C GLU A 101 12.88 -6.72 -0.53
N ALA A 102 12.05 -7.68 -0.92
CA ALA A 102 12.12 -8.22 -2.28
C ALA A 102 11.79 -7.17 -3.32
N ALA A 103 10.80 -6.32 -3.03
CA ALA A 103 10.42 -5.26 -3.95
C ALA A 103 11.54 -4.23 -4.11
N ALA A 104 12.19 -3.87 -3.00
CA ALA A 104 13.28 -2.92 -3.03
C ALA A 104 14.48 -3.47 -3.78
N GLU A 105 14.81 -4.73 -3.54
CA GLU A 105 15.95 -5.38 -4.19
C GLU A 105 15.75 -5.51 -5.69
N SER A 106 14.54 -5.78 -6.12
CA SER A 106 14.27 -5.94 -7.55
C SER A 106 14.09 -4.62 -8.28
N GLY A 107 14.04 -3.51 -7.56
CA GLY A 107 13.91 -2.19 -8.16
C GLY A 107 12.49 -1.78 -8.52
N VAL A 108 11.48 -2.60 -8.20
CA VAL A 108 10.08 -2.21 -8.46
C VAL A 108 9.56 -1.25 -7.43
N LEU A 109 10.29 -1.04 -6.36
CA LEU A 109 9.99 -0.07 -5.33
C LEU A 109 11.25 0.76 -5.08
N THR A 110 11.10 2.08 -4.98
CA THR A 110 12.20 2.93 -4.57
C THR A 110 11.95 3.45 -3.16
N ALA A 111 12.98 3.42 -2.35
CA ALA A 111 12.91 3.90 -0.98
C ALA A 111 14.12 4.79 -0.73
N SER A 112 13.87 6.01 -0.27
CA SER A 112 14.93 6.96 0.06
C SER A 112 14.73 7.46 1.47
N GLY A 113 15.85 7.72 2.15
CA GLY A 113 15.81 8.15 3.54
C GLY A 113 15.97 6.98 4.50
N THR A 114 16.49 7.27 5.69
CA THR A 114 16.86 6.23 6.64
C THR A 114 15.67 5.51 7.24
N ARG A 115 14.48 6.13 7.21
CA ARG A 115 13.29 5.55 7.83
C ARG A 115 12.28 4.99 6.84
N ALA A 116 12.58 5.08 5.53
CA ALA A 116 11.61 4.62 4.52
C ALA A 116 11.24 3.14 4.73
N GLY A 117 12.19 2.32 5.15
CA GLY A 117 11.96 0.90 5.38
C GLY A 117 11.02 0.58 6.53
N GLU A 118 10.71 1.56 7.37
CA GLU A 118 9.78 1.33 8.48
C GLU A 118 8.37 0.97 8.00
N ILE A 119 8.05 1.31 6.75
CA ILE A 119 6.78 0.89 6.16
C ILE A 119 6.59 -0.62 6.27
N ALA A 120 7.67 -1.39 6.14
CA ALA A 120 7.59 -2.85 6.18
C ALA A 120 6.92 -3.37 7.44
N GLY A 121 7.10 -2.68 8.57
CA GLY A 121 6.50 -3.10 9.84
C GLY A 121 4.99 -2.94 9.91
N TRP A 122 4.40 -2.23 8.94
CA TRP A 122 2.96 -1.99 8.89
C TRP A 122 2.26 -2.84 7.84
N LEU A 123 3.01 -3.71 7.16
CA LEU A 123 2.47 -4.56 6.11
C LEU A 123 2.38 -6.00 6.59
N PRO A 124 1.43 -6.79 6.12
CA PRO A 124 0.39 -6.43 5.15
C PRO A 124 -0.79 -5.71 5.81
N ILE A 125 -1.61 -5.08 4.98
CA ILE A 125 -2.79 -4.35 5.44
C ILE A 125 -4.04 -5.24 5.32
N VAL A 126 -4.17 -5.94 4.18
CA VAL A 126 -5.24 -6.92 3.95
C VAL A 126 -4.56 -8.20 3.46
N PRO A 127 -4.19 -9.10 4.36
CA PRO A 127 -3.46 -10.30 3.95
C PRO A 127 -4.25 -11.19 3.01
N LEU A 128 -3.57 -11.67 1.97
CA LEU A 128 -4.10 -12.68 1.07
C LEU A 128 -3.14 -13.86 1.04
N SER A 129 -3.68 -15.06 0.88
CA SER A 129 -2.83 -16.22 0.65
C SER A 129 -2.35 -16.23 -0.80
N ALA A 130 -1.21 -16.87 -1.03
CA ALA A 130 -0.63 -16.94 -2.38
C ALA A 130 -1.52 -17.70 -3.35
N HIS A 131 -2.43 -18.51 -2.82
CA HIS A 131 -3.35 -19.31 -3.64
C HIS A 131 -4.77 -18.94 -3.29
N SER A 132 -5.68 -19.15 -4.25
CA SER A 132 -7.10 -19.00 -3.98
C SER A 132 -7.46 -19.91 -2.82
N ASP A 133 -8.35 -19.41 -1.95
CA ASP A 133 -8.72 -20.16 -0.77
C ASP A 133 -9.67 -21.30 -1.14
N PRO A 134 -9.21 -22.54 -1.08
CA PRO A 134 -10.07 -23.68 -1.46
C PRO A 134 -11.19 -23.94 -0.47
N ALA A 135 -11.05 -23.44 0.75
CA ALA A 135 -12.07 -23.68 1.77
C ALA A 135 -13.32 -22.89 1.51
N VAL A 136 -13.23 -21.86 0.69
CA VAL A 136 -14.38 -21.05 0.34
C VAL A 136 -15.21 -21.74 -0.73
N GLY A 137 -14.55 -22.59 -1.48
CA GLY A 137 -15.21 -23.33 -2.53
C GLY A 137 -16.22 -24.28 -1.99
#